data_2e7ca4d3e6677e52e3794ec7a6f4382b
#
_entry.id   2e7ca4d3e6677e52e3794ec7a6f4382b
#
_cell.length_a   1.000
_cell.length_b   1.000
_cell.length_c   1.000
_cell.angle_alpha   90.00
_cell.angle_beta   90.00
_cell.angle_gamma   90.00
#
_symmetry.space_group_name_H-M   'P 1'
#
loop_
_entity.id
_entity.type
_entity.pdbx_description
1 polymer ?
#
loop_
_entity_poly.entity_id
_entity_poly.type
_entity_poly.pdbx_seq_one_letter_code
_entity_poly.pdbx_strand_id
1 'polypeptide(L)'
;MILHARHYATGAPLAVTAEAGRITHVGPSDQNPEQWVAPALFDPQINGCLGISFNSPALTPEGVRTVTDECKKHGIGAFAPTLVTNSFEALHHGFATLARALEADAELGRRMPVFHLEGPYLSGEDGPRGAHPREHARDPNWDEFRRWQDAAGGRIRMVTVAPERVGALAFIERLTKSGVVVAIGHTAATGAQVRDAVRAGAKTSTHLGNGCHAVLPRHDNYVWEQLSCDDLCASIITDGHHLPATLVKCIARVKGLSRLLITCDAGSLAGMPAGTYREWGTELEVLASGKIVVAGTPFLAGSGHFTDLCVSNVIRMAGLSPGDGIALASSRPRELLGLPVTTIEAGRPADLMLFDWTEAGQLHVRAVV
;
A
#
# COMPACT_ATOMS: atom_id res chain seq x y z
N MET A 1 1.61 -30.40 0.87
CA MET A 1 2.07 -29.86 -0.43
C MET A 1 3.58 -29.96 -0.49
N ILE A 2 4.14 -30.44 -1.62
CA ILE A 2 5.58 -30.35 -1.91
C ILE A 2 5.70 -29.48 -3.17
N LEU A 3 6.59 -28.50 -3.11
CA LEU A 3 6.82 -27.53 -4.17
C LEU A 3 8.30 -27.54 -4.52
N HIS A 4 8.64 -27.68 -5.80
CA HIS A 4 9.98 -27.49 -6.35
C HIS A 4 9.98 -26.19 -7.16
N ALA A 5 10.83 -25.22 -6.78
CA ALA A 5 10.88 -23.90 -7.41
C ALA A 5 12.27 -23.27 -7.29
N ARG A 6 12.51 -22.17 -8.00
CA ARG A 6 13.70 -21.31 -7.82
C ARG A 6 13.45 -20.33 -6.69
N HIS A 7 14.41 -20.18 -5.80
CA HIS A 7 14.35 -19.19 -4.73
C HIS A 7 14.45 -17.76 -5.30
N TYR A 8 13.50 -16.89 -4.95
CA TYR A 8 13.33 -15.54 -5.52
C TYR A 8 14.58 -14.64 -5.44
N ALA A 9 15.41 -14.79 -4.40
CA ALA A 9 16.58 -13.93 -4.19
C ALA A 9 17.87 -14.52 -4.75
N THR A 10 18.01 -15.86 -4.81
CA THR A 10 19.27 -16.53 -5.21
C THR A 10 19.18 -17.22 -6.55
N GLY A 11 17.97 -17.51 -7.05
CA GLY A 11 17.74 -18.36 -8.22
C GLY A 11 18.07 -19.84 -8.02
N ALA A 12 18.53 -20.24 -6.83
CA ALA A 12 18.86 -21.62 -6.55
C ALA A 12 17.61 -22.51 -6.50
N PRO A 13 17.65 -23.73 -7.09
CA PRO A 13 16.57 -24.70 -6.96
C PRO A 13 16.37 -25.11 -5.50
N LEU A 14 15.12 -25.08 -5.02
CA LEU A 14 14.75 -25.52 -3.68
C LEU A 14 13.47 -26.34 -3.70
N ALA A 15 13.32 -27.21 -2.68
CA ALA A 15 12.11 -27.94 -2.37
C ALA A 15 11.53 -27.40 -1.08
N VAL A 16 10.24 -27.04 -1.10
CA VAL A 16 9.48 -26.57 0.07
C VAL A 16 8.36 -27.56 0.35
N THR A 17 8.36 -28.12 1.56
CA THR A 17 7.22 -28.94 2.03
C THR A 17 6.39 -28.11 3.00
N ALA A 18 5.07 -28.11 2.80
CA ALA A 18 4.14 -27.45 3.70
C ALA A 18 2.96 -28.35 4.06
N GLU A 19 2.57 -28.34 5.34
CA GLU A 19 1.45 -29.08 5.91
C GLU A 19 0.63 -28.15 6.80
N ALA A 20 -0.69 -28.27 6.72
CA ALA A 20 -1.61 -27.46 7.52
C ALA A 20 -1.30 -25.95 7.48
N GLY A 21 -0.92 -25.43 6.31
CA GLY A 21 -0.61 -24.00 6.11
C GLY A 21 0.72 -23.52 6.73
N ARG A 22 1.62 -24.46 7.09
CA ARG A 22 2.98 -24.16 7.60
C ARG A 22 4.05 -24.87 6.79
N ILE A 23 5.16 -24.19 6.59
CA ILE A 23 6.36 -24.80 6.00
C ILE A 23 6.97 -25.75 7.02
N THR A 24 7.09 -27.03 6.67
CA THR A 24 7.68 -28.07 7.53
C THR A 24 9.13 -28.36 7.17
N HIS A 25 9.49 -28.17 5.89
CA HIS A 25 10.86 -28.38 5.42
C HIS A 25 11.21 -27.47 4.26
N VAL A 26 12.47 -27.02 4.21
CA VAL A 26 13.08 -26.32 3.09
C VAL A 26 14.46 -26.90 2.87
N GLY A 27 14.76 -27.32 1.65
CA GLY A 27 16.04 -27.87 1.28
C GLY A 27 16.36 -27.70 -0.21
N PRO A 28 17.56 -28.07 -0.67
CA PRO A 28 17.90 -28.04 -2.08
C PRO A 28 16.99 -28.99 -2.87
N SER A 29 16.67 -28.62 -4.10
CA SER A 29 15.97 -29.50 -5.05
C SER A 29 16.94 -30.10 -6.03
N ASP A 30 16.78 -31.39 -6.32
CA ASP A 30 17.45 -32.11 -7.39
C ASP A 30 16.82 -31.89 -8.77
N GLN A 31 15.61 -31.26 -8.78
CA GLN A 31 14.92 -30.84 -9.99
C GLN A 31 15.48 -29.48 -10.46
N ASN A 32 15.30 -29.17 -11.74
CA ASN A 32 15.58 -27.84 -12.30
C ASN A 32 14.28 -27.12 -12.67
N PRO A 33 13.55 -26.59 -11.69
CA PRO A 33 12.27 -25.94 -11.92
C PRO A 33 12.45 -24.63 -12.69
N GLU A 34 11.48 -24.30 -13.52
CA GLU A 34 11.41 -22.97 -14.19
C GLU A 34 10.72 -21.94 -13.30
N GLN A 35 9.75 -22.38 -12.51
CA GLN A 35 8.93 -21.56 -11.64
C GLN A 35 9.71 -21.05 -10.43
N TRP A 36 9.43 -19.81 -10.03
CA TRP A 36 10.03 -19.16 -8.87
C TRP A 36 9.06 -19.15 -7.69
N VAL A 37 9.61 -19.10 -6.48
CA VAL A 37 8.86 -18.95 -5.24
C VAL A 37 9.42 -17.81 -4.41
N ALA A 38 8.51 -16.98 -3.88
CA ALA A 38 8.79 -15.87 -2.97
C ALA A 38 7.80 -15.87 -1.80
N PRO A 39 8.08 -15.15 -0.70
CA PRO A 39 7.03 -14.74 0.21
C PRO A 39 5.94 -13.98 -0.55
N ALA A 40 4.67 -14.23 -0.24
CA ALA A 40 3.57 -13.48 -0.82
C ALA A 40 3.69 -11.99 -0.50
N LEU A 41 3.25 -11.15 -1.43
CA LEU A 41 3.32 -9.70 -1.31
C LEU A 41 2.39 -9.20 -0.19
N PHE A 42 2.76 -8.09 0.41
CA PHE A 42 1.94 -7.33 1.34
C PHE A 42 1.86 -5.88 0.88
N ASP A 43 0.66 -5.40 0.57
CA ASP A 43 0.46 -4.00 0.19
C ASP A 43 -0.13 -3.18 1.35
N PRO A 44 0.51 -2.07 1.78
CA PRO A 44 0.03 -1.24 2.89
C PRO A 44 -1.11 -0.28 2.50
N GLN A 45 -1.51 -0.23 1.21
CA GLN A 45 -2.53 0.72 0.74
C GLN A 45 -3.26 0.19 -0.49
N ILE A 46 -4.46 -0.36 -0.27
CA ILE A 46 -5.40 -0.76 -1.34
C ILE A 46 -6.79 -0.20 -1.00
N ASN A 47 -7.36 0.60 -1.93
CA ASN A 47 -8.63 1.30 -1.73
C ASN A 47 -9.84 0.50 -2.28
N GLY A 48 -9.55 -0.51 -3.10
CA GLY A 48 -10.52 -1.36 -3.77
C GLY A 48 -10.03 -1.87 -5.11
N CYS A 49 -10.89 -2.50 -5.89
CA CYS A 49 -10.70 -2.88 -7.30
C CYS A 49 -12.00 -3.38 -7.92
N LEU A 50 -12.02 -3.61 -9.22
CA LEU A 50 -13.14 -4.19 -9.99
C LEU A 50 -14.46 -3.44 -9.77
N GLY A 51 -14.42 -2.12 -9.60
CA GLY A 51 -15.59 -1.29 -9.32
C GLY A 51 -16.04 -1.30 -7.87
N ILE A 52 -15.32 -1.98 -6.97
CA ILE A 52 -15.61 -2.04 -5.53
C ILE A 52 -14.67 -1.12 -4.76
N SER A 53 -15.25 -0.16 -4.03
CA SER A 53 -14.53 0.75 -3.14
C SER A 53 -14.81 0.43 -1.68
N PHE A 54 -13.78 0.42 -0.81
CA PHE A 54 -13.98 0.28 0.63
C PHE A 54 -14.66 1.50 1.24
N ASN A 55 -14.69 2.63 0.54
CA ASN A 55 -15.43 3.84 0.95
C ASN A 55 -16.90 3.87 0.48
N SER A 56 -17.33 2.86 -0.29
CA SER A 56 -18.69 2.86 -0.83
C SER A 56 -19.73 2.59 0.26
N PRO A 57 -20.83 3.35 0.31
CA PRO A 57 -21.96 3.00 1.18
C PRO A 57 -22.64 1.67 0.79
N ALA A 58 -22.36 1.16 -0.41
CA ALA A 58 -22.82 -0.13 -0.90
C ALA A 58 -21.82 -1.27 -0.63
N LEU A 59 -20.74 -1.03 0.12
CA LEU A 59 -19.77 -2.08 0.46
C LEU A 59 -20.44 -3.20 1.25
N THR A 60 -20.20 -4.44 0.80
CA THR A 60 -20.70 -5.66 1.46
C THR A 60 -19.54 -6.61 1.79
N PRO A 61 -19.72 -7.59 2.68
CA PRO A 61 -18.72 -8.63 2.94
C PRO A 61 -18.31 -9.41 1.68
N GLU A 62 -19.24 -9.65 0.76
CA GLU A 62 -18.98 -10.31 -0.52
C GLU A 62 -18.09 -9.44 -1.42
N GLY A 63 -18.29 -8.12 -1.41
CA GLY A 63 -17.41 -7.17 -2.09
C GLY A 63 -15.99 -7.20 -1.51
N VAL A 64 -15.85 -7.28 -0.18
CA VAL A 64 -14.55 -7.43 0.47
C VAL A 64 -13.85 -8.73 0.04
N ARG A 65 -14.59 -9.83 -0.05
CA ARG A 65 -14.08 -11.11 -0.57
C ARG A 65 -13.60 -10.97 -2.03
N THR A 66 -14.41 -10.35 -2.90
CA THR A 66 -14.06 -10.16 -4.30
C THR A 66 -12.76 -9.39 -4.47
N VAL A 67 -12.56 -8.29 -3.74
CA VAL A 67 -11.30 -7.52 -3.76
C VAL A 67 -10.13 -8.37 -3.27
N THR A 68 -10.33 -9.17 -2.22
CA THR A 68 -9.28 -10.04 -1.67
C THR A 68 -8.86 -11.11 -2.67
N ASP A 69 -9.83 -11.74 -3.33
CA ASP A 69 -9.58 -12.79 -4.32
C ASP A 69 -8.87 -12.22 -5.56
N GLU A 70 -9.17 -10.98 -5.96
CA GLU A 70 -8.45 -10.31 -7.05
C GLU A 70 -7.02 -10.01 -6.64
N CYS A 71 -6.79 -9.42 -5.47
CA CYS A 71 -5.45 -9.15 -4.94
C CYS A 71 -4.58 -10.42 -4.93
N LYS A 72 -5.17 -11.57 -4.58
CA LYS A 72 -4.48 -12.87 -4.56
C LYS A 72 -3.96 -13.27 -5.94
N LYS A 73 -4.69 -12.97 -7.04
CA LYS A 73 -4.24 -13.24 -8.41
C LYS A 73 -2.98 -12.46 -8.78
N HIS A 74 -2.75 -11.32 -8.11
CA HIS A 74 -1.58 -10.47 -8.26
C HIS A 74 -0.47 -10.73 -7.22
N GLY A 75 -0.48 -11.92 -6.59
CA GLY A 75 0.56 -12.31 -5.63
C GLY A 75 0.45 -11.63 -4.26
N ILE A 76 -0.58 -10.83 -4.04
CA ILE A 76 -0.81 -10.12 -2.77
C ILE A 76 -1.44 -11.11 -1.79
N GLY A 77 -0.61 -11.66 -0.89
CA GLY A 77 -1.04 -12.58 0.15
C GLY A 77 -1.80 -11.91 1.27
N ALA A 78 -1.45 -10.65 1.57
CA ALA A 78 -2.16 -9.82 2.52
C ALA A 78 -2.00 -8.33 2.17
N PHE A 79 -2.90 -7.49 2.68
CA PHE A 79 -2.87 -6.05 2.45
C PHE A 79 -3.57 -5.28 3.58
N ALA A 80 -3.36 -3.96 3.61
CA ALA A 80 -4.14 -3.05 4.44
C ALA A 80 -5.27 -2.42 3.60
N PRO A 81 -6.54 -2.82 3.79
CA PRO A 81 -7.65 -2.10 3.17
C PRO A 81 -7.62 -0.65 3.64
N THR A 82 -7.70 0.26 2.67
CA THR A 82 -7.51 1.69 2.89
C THR A 82 -8.82 2.42 2.65
N LEU A 83 -9.24 3.19 3.67
CA LEU A 83 -10.34 4.12 3.55
C LEU A 83 -9.77 5.52 3.39
N VAL A 84 -10.21 6.21 2.33
CA VAL A 84 -9.77 7.57 2.02
C VAL A 84 -10.75 8.61 2.57
N THR A 85 -10.33 9.87 2.59
CA THR A 85 -11.11 11.03 3.05
C THR A 85 -12.58 10.96 2.65
N ASN A 86 -13.48 10.97 3.64
CA ASN A 86 -14.93 10.95 3.44
C ASN A 86 -15.67 11.51 4.68
N SER A 87 -16.99 11.48 4.65
CA SER A 87 -17.82 11.81 5.82
C SER A 87 -17.55 10.83 6.97
N PHE A 88 -17.90 11.25 8.19
CA PHE A 88 -17.78 10.37 9.35
C PHE A 88 -18.54 9.07 9.17
N GLU A 89 -19.77 9.15 8.66
CA GLU A 89 -20.68 8.03 8.48
C GLU A 89 -20.17 7.03 7.45
N ALA A 90 -19.63 7.53 6.33
CA ALA A 90 -19.07 6.68 5.28
C ALA A 90 -17.86 5.89 5.77
N LEU A 91 -16.91 6.55 6.46
CA LEU A 91 -15.75 5.89 7.05
C LEU A 91 -16.15 4.89 8.14
N HIS A 92 -17.11 5.25 9.00
CA HIS A 92 -17.64 4.34 10.01
C HIS A 92 -18.28 3.09 9.39
N HIS A 93 -19.09 3.26 8.35
CA HIS A 93 -19.71 2.16 7.61
C HIS A 93 -18.67 1.24 6.98
N GLY A 94 -17.67 1.81 6.30
CA GLY A 94 -16.60 1.04 5.66
C GLY A 94 -15.81 0.19 6.67
N PHE A 95 -15.33 0.80 7.76
CA PHE A 95 -14.62 0.08 8.82
C PHE A 95 -15.46 -0.99 9.50
N ALA A 96 -16.73 -0.69 9.81
CA ALA A 96 -17.63 -1.67 10.41
C ALA A 96 -17.92 -2.84 9.46
N THR A 97 -18.03 -2.58 8.14
CA THR A 97 -18.28 -3.65 7.16
C THR A 97 -17.03 -4.53 6.98
N LEU A 98 -15.84 -3.93 6.90
CA LEU A 98 -14.57 -4.67 6.90
C LEU A 98 -14.46 -5.53 8.16
N ALA A 99 -14.65 -4.97 9.36
CA ALA A 99 -14.56 -5.72 10.62
C ALA A 99 -15.50 -6.93 10.64
N ARG A 100 -16.78 -6.75 10.28
CA ARG A 100 -17.76 -7.84 10.17
C ARG A 100 -17.34 -8.92 9.18
N ALA A 101 -16.81 -8.52 8.00
CA ALA A 101 -16.34 -9.49 7.02
C ALA A 101 -15.21 -10.36 7.56
N LEU A 102 -14.26 -9.76 8.31
CA LEU A 102 -13.14 -10.48 8.92
C LEU A 102 -13.55 -11.36 10.09
N GLU A 103 -14.57 -10.97 10.84
CA GLU A 103 -15.13 -11.79 11.92
C GLU A 103 -15.87 -13.03 11.39
N ALA A 104 -16.57 -12.88 10.27
CA ALA A 104 -17.28 -13.98 9.61
C ALA A 104 -16.33 -14.94 8.87
N ASP A 105 -15.11 -14.51 8.53
CA ASP A 105 -14.19 -15.26 7.69
C ASP A 105 -12.74 -15.12 8.16
N ALA A 106 -12.23 -16.18 8.78
CA ALA A 106 -10.87 -16.23 9.30
C ALA A 106 -9.78 -16.08 8.22
N GLU A 107 -10.05 -16.44 6.96
CA GLU A 107 -9.12 -16.23 5.86
C GLU A 107 -8.99 -14.73 5.56
N LEU A 108 -10.09 -14.01 5.45
CA LEU A 108 -10.08 -12.55 5.30
C LEU A 108 -9.31 -11.89 6.45
N GLY A 109 -9.49 -12.37 7.69
CA GLY A 109 -8.74 -11.88 8.85
C GLY A 109 -7.21 -12.01 8.72
N ARG A 110 -6.75 -13.10 8.11
CA ARG A 110 -5.30 -13.29 7.82
C ARG A 110 -4.82 -12.41 6.67
N ARG A 111 -5.67 -12.18 5.65
CA ARG A 111 -5.36 -11.37 4.46
C ARG A 111 -5.39 -9.87 4.72
N MET A 112 -6.14 -9.42 5.71
CA MET A 112 -6.28 -8.01 6.10
C MET A 112 -5.98 -7.82 7.60
N PRO A 113 -4.72 -8.02 8.03
CA PRO A 113 -4.36 -7.99 9.44
C PRO A 113 -4.48 -6.61 10.08
N VAL A 114 -4.39 -5.55 9.29
CA VAL A 114 -4.46 -4.15 9.70
C VAL A 114 -5.21 -3.32 8.67
N PHE A 115 -5.74 -2.15 9.08
CA PHE A 115 -6.39 -1.18 8.20
C PHE A 115 -5.59 0.11 8.13
N HIS A 116 -5.73 0.82 7.01
CA HIS A 116 -5.16 2.13 6.79
C HIS A 116 -6.29 3.18 6.65
N LEU A 117 -6.16 4.29 7.37
CA LEU A 117 -7.01 5.47 7.23
C LEU A 117 -6.19 6.57 6.55
N GLU A 118 -6.50 6.88 5.28
CA GLU A 118 -5.84 7.93 4.53
C GLU A 118 -6.68 9.21 4.56
N GLY A 119 -6.38 10.06 5.51
CA GLY A 119 -7.23 11.21 5.85
C GLY A 119 -8.36 10.84 6.81
N PRO A 120 -9.34 11.71 7.00
CA PRO A 120 -9.61 13.00 6.35
C PRO A 120 -8.72 14.17 6.82
N TYR A 121 -7.72 13.93 7.60
CA TYR A 121 -6.86 14.91 8.25
C TYR A 121 -5.73 15.38 7.32
N LEU A 122 -6.09 15.73 6.09
CA LEU A 122 -5.22 16.09 4.98
C LEU A 122 -5.32 17.57 4.64
N SER A 123 -4.37 18.06 3.83
CA SER A 123 -4.43 19.41 3.29
C SER A 123 -5.74 19.67 2.54
N GLY A 124 -6.29 20.87 2.69
CA GLY A 124 -7.41 21.33 1.88
C GLY A 124 -6.98 22.02 0.58
N GLU A 125 -5.66 22.19 0.36
CA GLU A 125 -5.11 22.90 -0.79
C GLU A 125 -5.14 22.03 -2.06
N ASP A 126 -5.38 22.64 -3.20
CA ASP A 126 -5.31 21.96 -4.49
C ASP A 126 -3.85 21.57 -4.78
N GLY A 127 -3.68 20.40 -5.35
CA GLY A 127 -2.38 19.74 -5.49
C GLY A 127 -2.14 18.75 -4.34
N PRO A 128 -1.77 19.19 -3.13
CA PRO A 128 -1.63 18.31 -1.95
C PRO A 128 -2.86 17.46 -1.66
N ARG A 129 -4.04 18.04 -1.72
CA ARG A 129 -5.29 17.31 -1.51
C ARG A 129 -5.48 16.15 -2.51
N GLY A 130 -4.92 16.23 -3.71
CA GLY A 130 -5.14 15.23 -4.75
C GLY A 130 -6.61 15.09 -5.11
N ALA A 131 -7.06 13.85 -5.29
CA ALA A 131 -8.45 13.50 -5.61
C ALA A 131 -9.38 13.45 -4.38
N HIS A 132 -8.88 13.69 -3.15
CA HIS A 132 -9.72 13.66 -1.95
C HIS A 132 -10.78 14.76 -1.95
N PRO A 133 -12.04 14.48 -1.53
CA PRO A 133 -13.10 15.46 -1.47
C PRO A 133 -12.76 16.61 -0.51
N ARG A 134 -12.79 17.85 -1.00
CA ARG A 134 -12.41 19.04 -0.22
C ARG A 134 -13.31 19.25 0.99
N GLU A 135 -14.60 19.00 0.84
CA GLU A 135 -15.63 19.16 1.86
C GLU A 135 -15.45 18.24 3.06
N HIS A 136 -14.68 17.18 2.90
CA HIS A 136 -14.40 16.22 3.96
C HIS A 136 -13.00 16.37 4.57
N ALA A 137 -12.09 17.14 3.94
CA ALA A 137 -10.77 17.43 4.50
C ALA A 137 -10.91 18.35 5.72
N ARG A 138 -10.39 17.93 6.88
CA ARG A 138 -10.59 18.61 8.16
C ARG A 138 -9.44 18.43 9.12
N ASP A 139 -9.44 19.16 10.21
CA ASP A 139 -8.45 19.04 11.27
C ASP A 139 -8.63 17.75 12.07
N PRO A 140 -7.54 17.16 12.60
CA PRO A 140 -7.58 15.94 13.39
C PRO A 140 -8.50 16.04 14.60
N ASN A 141 -9.32 15.00 14.79
CA ASN A 141 -10.20 14.87 15.93
C ASN A 141 -10.04 13.46 16.54
N TRP A 142 -9.59 13.40 17.80
CA TRP A 142 -9.35 12.14 18.46
C TRP A 142 -10.59 11.32 18.76
N ASP A 143 -11.69 11.97 19.14
CA ASP A 143 -12.92 11.25 19.48
C ASP A 143 -13.58 10.66 18.22
N GLU A 144 -13.46 11.38 17.09
CA GLU A 144 -13.84 10.86 15.78
C GLU A 144 -13.00 9.64 15.40
N PHE A 145 -11.69 9.72 15.49
CA PHE A 145 -10.78 8.59 15.23
C PHE A 145 -11.09 7.38 16.12
N ARG A 146 -11.31 7.59 17.43
CA ARG A 146 -11.64 6.49 18.34
C ARG A 146 -12.90 5.73 17.91
N ARG A 147 -13.94 6.45 17.50
CA ARG A 147 -15.18 5.82 17.04
C ARG A 147 -14.98 4.97 15.78
N TRP A 148 -14.10 5.40 14.87
CA TRP A 148 -13.70 4.56 13.72
C TRP A 148 -12.84 3.38 14.16
N GLN A 149 -11.92 3.58 15.09
CA GLN A 149 -11.09 2.51 15.64
C GLN A 149 -11.94 1.44 16.31
N ASP A 150 -12.97 1.85 17.05
CA ASP A 150 -13.93 0.94 17.66
C ASP A 150 -14.73 0.16 16.59
N ALA A 151 -15.22 0.85 15.55
CA ALA A 151 -15.91 0.24 14.40
C ALA A 151 -15.01 -0.74 13.62
N ALA A 152 -13.72 -0.44 13.53
CA ALA A 152 -12.70 -1.28 12.90
C ALA A 152 -12.27 -2.48 13.77
N GLY A 153 -12.79 -2.63 14.96
CA GLY A 153 -12.35 -3.65 15.92
C GLY A 153 -10.88 -3.50 16.32
N GLY A 154 -10.38 -2.25 16.43
CA GLY A 154 -9.01 -1.97 16.82
C GLY A 154 -7.98 -2.15 15.69
N ARG A 155 -8.40 -2.34 14.44
CA ARG A 155 -7.51 -2.72 13.32
C ARG A 155 -6.91 -1.56 12.54
N ILE A 156 -7.29 -0.29 12.80
CA ILE A 156 -6.61 0.85 12.17
C ILE A 156 -5.22 0.95 12.78
N ARG A 157 -4.20 0.58 12.00
CA ARG A 157 -2.80 0.55 12.43
C ARG A 157 -1.91 1.49 11.62
N MET A 158 -2.45 2.13 10.59
CA MET A 158 -1.80 3.19 9.84
C MET A 158 -2.77 4.34 9.60
N VAL A 159 -2.30 5.58 9.78
CA VAL A 159 -3.07 6.80 9.52
C VAL A 159 -2.20 7.79 8.78
N THR A 160 -2.69 8.30 7.64
CA THR A 160 -2.05 9.40 6.90
C THR A 160 -2.58 10.74 7.39
N VAL A 161 -1.65 11.65 7.75
CA VAL A 161 -1.93 12.96 8.31
C VAL A 161 -1.09 14.02 7.63
N ALA A 162 -1.67 15.18 7.38
CA ALA A 162 -0.94 16.38 6.96
C ALA A 162 -0.50 17.19 8.21
N PRO A 163 0.81 17.35 8.44
CA PRO A 163 1.33 17.94 9.67
C PRO A 163 0.94 19.42 9.90
N GLU A 164 0.61 20.15 8.85
CA GLU A 164 0.17 21.55 8.91
C GLU A 164 -1.23 21.74 9.46
N ARG A 165 -2.02 20.67 9.58
CA ARG A 165 -3.38 20.77 10.12
C ARG A 165 -3.35 21.15 11.59
N VAL A 166 -4.34 21.96 12.01
CA VAL A 166 -4.42 22.41 13.40
C VAL A 166 -4.57 21.22 14.34
N GLY A 167 -3.71 21.12 15.34
CA GLY A 167 -3.68 20.00 16.29
C GLY A 167 -3.00 18.71 15.79
N ALA A 168 -2.45 18.69 14.57
CA ALA A 168 -1.86 17.49 13.97
C ALA A 168 -0.73 16.89 14.82
N LEU A 169 0.16 17.70 15.37
CA LEU A 169 1.30 17.19 16.16
C LEU A 169 0.84 16.44 17.40
N ALA A 170 -0.09 17.01 18.18
CA ALA A 170 -0.66 16.34 19.35
C ALA A 170 -1.41 15.06 18.97
N PHE A 171 -2.09 15.05 17.82
CA PHE A 171 -2.78 13.88 17.29
C PHE A 171 -1.78 12.78 16.87
N ILE A 172 -0.69 13.15 16.18
CA ILE A 172 0.41 12.23 15.79
C ILE A 172 1.01 11.57 17.03
N GLU A 173 1.36 12.35 18.06
CA GLU A 173 1.88 11.80 19.33
C GLU A 173 0.91 10.79 19.96
N ARG A 174 -0.38 11.11 19.95
CA ARG A 174 -1.41 10.26 20.53
C ARG A 174 -1.61 8.97 19.76
N LEU A 175 -1.62 9.02 18.42
CA LEU A 175 -1.64 7.85 17.54
C LEU A 175 -0.42 6.95 17.81
N THR A 176 0.77 7.53 17.82
CA THR A 176 2.03 6.80 18.06
C THR A 176 2.02 6.09 19.42
N LYS A 177 1.59 6.77 20.49
CA LYS A 177 1.43 6.18 21.83
C LYS A 177 0.41 5.04 21.87
N SER A 178 -0.60 5.05 20.98
CA SER A 178 -1.57 3.96 20.84
C SER A 178 -1.12 2.82 19.92
N GLY A 179 0.12 2.86 19.40
CA GLY A 179 0.70 1.83 18.55
C GLY A 179 0.25 1.92 17.08
N VAL A 180 -0.26 3.08 16.65
CA VAL A 180 -0.64 3.35 15.26
C VAL A 180 0.55 4.01 14.54
N VAL A 181 0.91 3.49 13.38
CA VAL A 181 1.92 4.08 12.50
C VAL A 181 1.35 5.31 11.83
N VAL A 182 2.05 6.44 11.93
CA VAL A 182 1.65 7.67 11.27
C VAL A 182 2.45 7.86 9.99
N ALA A 183 1.74 8.09 8.90
CA ALA A 183 2.29 8.47 7.61
C ALA A 183 2.04 9.96 7.32
N ILE A 184 3.03 10.64 6.76
CA ILE A 184 2.90 12.00 6.25
C ILE A 184 2.51 11.92 4.78
N GLY A 185 1.39 12.53 4.40
CA GLY A 185 0.94 12.55 3.01
C GLY A 185 -0.11 13.60 2.75
N HIS A 186 -0.37 13.90 1.48
CA HIS A 186 -1.35 14.89 1.07
C HIS A 186 -1.19 16.22 1.83
N THR A 187 0.03 16.75 1.85
CA THR A 187 0.45 17.82 2.75
C THR A 187 0.98 19.03 2.00
N ALA A 188 0.69 20.21 2.53
CA ALA A 188 1.28 21.51 2.18
C ALA A 188 2.27 21.99 3.28
N ALA A 189 2.74 21.09 4.14
CA ALA A 189 3.60 21.41 5.27
C ALA A 189 4.91 22.09 4.86
N THR A 190 5.44 22.91 5.71
CA THR A 190 6.84 23.35 5.62
C THR A 190 7.80 22.23 6.03
N GLY A 191 9.08 22.33 5.65
CA GLY A 191 10.09 21.38 6.11
C GLY A 191 10.18 21.30 7.64
N ALA A 192 9.99 22.44 8.35
CA ALA A 192 9.94 22.48 9.82
C ALA A 192 8.78 21.62 10.37
N GLN A 193 7.59 21.73 9.81
CA GLN A 193 6.43 20.94 10.24
C GLN A 193 6.61 19.45 9.96
N VAL A 194 7.28 19.07 8.86
CA VAL A 194 7.65 17.67 8.61
C VAL A 194 8.59 17.15 9.71
N ARG A 195 9.65 17.92 10.07
CA ARG A 195 10.56 17.54 11.18
C ARG A 195 9.83 17.43 12.51
N ASP A 196 8.90 18.34 12.80
CA ASP A 196 8.07 18.28 14.01
C ASP A 196 7.19 17.03 14.04
N ALA A 197 6.58 16.66 12.92
CA ALA A 197 5.79 15.44 12.80
C ALA A 197 6.63 14.17 13.03
N VAL A 198 7.85 14.13 12.50
CA VAL A 198 8.79 13.01 12.75
C VAL A 198 9.17 12.95 14.23
N ARG A 199 9.46 14.07 14.87
CA ARG A 199 9.71 14.13 16.34
C ARG A 199 8.48 13.69 17.15
N ALA A 200 7.27 13.99 16.68
CA ALA A 200 6.02 13.53 17.27
C ALA A 200 5.74 12.04 17.04
N GLY A 201 6.50 11.39 16.15
CA GLY A 201 6.48 9.94 15.94
C GLY A 201 6.02 9.46 14.57
N ALA A 202 5.87 10.33 13.57
CA ALA A 202 5.61 9.91 12.21
C ALA A 202 6.75 9.02 11.68
N LYS A 203 6.42 7.93 10.96
CA LYS A 203 7.37 6.88 10.57
C LYS A 203 7.52 6.68 9.07
N THR A 204 6.59 7.16 8.27
CA THR A 204 6.65 6.95 6.81
C THR A 204 6.02 8.12 6.06
N SER A 205 6.38 8.26 4.78
CA SER A 205 5.63 9.08 3.82
C SER A 205 4.61 8.21 3.11
N THR A 206 3.41 8.72 2.88
CA THR A 206 2.43 8.10 1.99
C THR A 206 2.80 8.46 0.55
N HIS A 207 2.97 7.46 -0.32
CA HIS A 207 3.27 7.57 -1.76
C HIS A 207 4.08 8.82 -2.14
N LEU A 208 5.29 8.96 -1.54
CA LEU A 208 6.18 10.12 -1.68
C LEU A 208 6.31 10.59 -3.14
N GLY A 209 6.10 11.88 -3.37
CA GLY A 209 6.09 12.50 -4.70
C GLY A 209 4.70 12.61 -5.34
N ASN A 210 3.66 12.05 -4.70
CA ASN A 210 2.26 12.20 -5.10
C ASN A 210 1.47 12.97 -4.02
N GLY A 211 0.28 13.48 -4.36
CA GLY A 211 -0.47 14.34 -3.44
C GLY A 211 0.37 15.56 -3.01
N CYS A 212 0.93 16.28 -3.97
CA CYS A 212 1.77 17.45 -3.74
C CYS A 212 1.48 18.56 -4.77
N HIS A 213 1.96 19.78 -4.48
CA HIS A 213 1.86 20.89 -5.41
C HIS A 213 2.60 20.61 -6.71
N ALA A 214 2.04 21.00 -7.84
CA ALA A 214 2.71 20.94 -9.15
C ALA A 214 3.91 21.90 -9.23
N VAL A 215 3.91 22.98 -8.46
CA VAL A 215 5.00 23.96 -8.35
C VAL A 215 5.38 24.09 -6.87
N LEU A 216 6.64 23.82 -6.57
CA LEU A 216 7.19 23.89 -5.22
C LEU A 216 8.33 24.90 -5.14
N PRO A 217 8.60 25.52 -3.98
CA PRO A 217 9.85 26.23 -3.74
C PRO A 217 11.04 25.34 -4.07
N ARG A 218 12.00 25.88 -4.81
CA ARG A 218 13.10 25.11 -5.41
C ARG A 218 13.89 24.29 -4.38
N HIS A 219 14.18 24.86 -3.24
CA HIS A 219 15.12 24.28 -2.26
C HIS A 219 14.46 23.89 -0.94
N ASP A 220 13.56 24.72 -0.40
CA ASP A 220 12.91 24.48 0.88
C ASP A 220 11.46 24.02 0.62
N ASN A 221 11.27 22.70 0.62
CA ASN A 221 9.94 22.11 0.44
C ASN A 221 9.83 20.74 1.14
N TYR A 222 8.61 20.34 1.41
CA TYR A 222 8.30 19.11 2.12
C TYR A 222 8.70 17.82 1.39
N VAL A 223 8.91 17.85 0.08
CA VAL A 223 9.36 16.66 -0.66
C VAL A 223 10.82 16.37 -0.36
N TRP A 224 11.68 17.41 -0.43
CA TRP A 224 13.09 17.27 -0.06
C TRP A 224 13.28 16.93 1.40
N GLU A 225 12.47 17.53 2.28
CA GLU A 225 12.53 17.25 3.70
C GLU A 225 12.19 15.80 4.03
N GLN A 226 11.07 15.28 3.49
CA GLN A 226 10.70 13.87 3.66
C GLN A 226 11.75 12.93 3.06
N LEU A 227 12.31 13.29 1.90
CA LEU A 227 13.32 12.48 1.22
C LEU A 227 14.62 12.39 2.03
N SER A 228 15.07 13.50 2.60
CA SER A 228 16.33 13.58 3.36
C SER A 228 16.24 13.00 4.77
N CYS A 229 15.05 12.88 5.36
CA CYS A 229 14.87 12.44 6.72
C CYS A 229 15.15 10.94 6.89
N ASP A 230 16.18 10.59 7.64
CA ASP A 230 16.60 9.21 7.88
C ASP A 230 15.67 8.43 8.83
N ASP A 231 14.92 9.11 9.68
CA ASP A 231 13.95 8.52 10.60
C ASP A 231 12.58 8.25 9.95
N LEU A 232 12.42 8.65 8.68
CA LEU A 232 11.19 8.52 7.93
C LEU A 232 11.37 7.52 6.77
N CYS A 233 10.62 6.44 6.76
CA CYS A 233 10.48 5.57 5.60
C CYS A 233 9.72 6.30 4.47
N ALA A 234 9.75 5.76 3.27
CA ALA A 234 8.95 6.25 2.15
C ALA A 234 8.22 5.09 1.47
N SER A 235 6.90 5.17 1.34
CA SER A 235 6.19 4.37 0.36
C SER A 235 6.19 5.09 -0.99
N ILE A 236 6.24 4.35 -2.09
CA ILE A 236 6.17 4.90 -3.45
C ILE A 236 5.29 4.02 -4.34
N ILE A 237 4.65 4.65 -5.33
CA ILE A 237 3.88 3.97 -6.37
C ILE A 237 4.76 3.84 -7.62
N THR A 238 5.01 2.62 -8.05
CA THR A 238 5.89 2.33 -9.20
C THR A 238 5.14 1.65 -10.35
N ASP A 239 3.88 2.02 -10.54
CA ASP A 239 3.01 1.50 -11.60
C ASP A 239 3.41 1.94 -13.03
N GLY A 240 4.37 2.87 -13.15
CA GLY A 240 4.82 3.43 -14.42
C GLY A 240 4.08 4.70 -14.86
N HIS A 241 3.10 5.17 -14.07
CA HIS A 241 2.29 6.35 -14.35
C HIS A 241 2.48 7.45 -13.31
N HIS A 242 2.68 7.10 -12.03
CA HIS A 242 2.82 8.05 -10.93
C HIS A 242 4.21 8.69 -10.88
N LEU A 243 5.27 7.88 -10.92
CA LEU A 243 6.64 8.36 -10.81
C LEU A 243 7.47 7.97 -12.05
N PRO A 244 8.25 8.90 -12.62
CA PRO A 244 9.20 8.55 -13.68
C PRO A 244 10.37 7.72 -13.11
N ALA A 245 10.93 6.85 -13.92
CA ALA A 245 12.03 5.95 -13.54
C ALA A 245 13.23 6.68 -12.90
N THR A 246 13.54 7.89 -13.37
CA THR A 246 14.60 8.72 -12.81
C THR A 246 14.34 9.09 -11.36
N LEU A 247 13.11 9.46 -11.01
CA LEU A 247 12.74 9.82 -9.64
C LEU A 247 12.72 8.60 -8.74
N VAL A 248 12.15 7.47 -9.19
CA VAL A 248 12.18 6.18 -8.47
C VAL A 248 13.63 5.80 -8.12
N LYS A 249 14.55 5.91 -9.08
CA LYS A 249 15.98 5.62 -8.86
C LYS A 249 16.61 6.56 -7.84
N CYS A 250 16.30 7.86 -7.88
CA CYS A 250 16.79 8.83 -6.90
C CYS A 250 16.27 8.51 -5.49
N ILE A 251 14.97 8.26 -5.34
CA ILE A 251 14.35 7.92 -4.05
C ILE A 251 14.99 6.65 -3.47
N ALA A 252 15.14 5.59 -4.29
CA ALA A 252 15.75 4.33 -3.87
C ALA A 252 17.18 4.50 -3.37
N ARG A 253 17.98 5.36 -4.02
CA ARG A 253 19.36 5.64 -3.62
C ARG A 253 19.46 6.46 -2.33
N VAL A 254 18.59 7.45 -2.16
CA VAL A 254 18.63 8.34 -0.98
C VAL A 254 18.07 7.64 0.24
N LYS A 255 16.90 6.99 0.12
CA LYS A 255 16.29 6.26 1.24
C LYS A 255 17.02 4.98 1.58
N GLY A 256 17.65 4.33 0.60
CA GLY A 256 18.14 2.98 0.75
C GLY A 256 16.99 1.97 0.90
N LEU A 257 17.30 0.69 0.73
CA LEU A 257 16.27 -0.37 0.68
C LEU A 257 15.62 -0.67 2.04
N SER A 258 16.28 -0.30 3.13
CA SER A 258 15.73 -0.50 4.48
C SER A 258 14.63 0.48 4.86
N ARG A 259 14.57 1.63 4.18
CA ARG A 259 13.60 2.72 4.45
C ARG A 259 12.69 3.00 3.26
N LEU A 260 12.68 2.11 2.28
CA LEU A 260 11.82 2.18 1.11
C LEU A 260 10.83 1.02 1.14
N LEU A 261 9.59 1.29 0.77
CA LEU A 261 8.56 0.29 0.54
C LEU A 261 7.69 0.69 -0.66
N ILE A 262 7.04 -0.30 -1.24
CA ILE A 262 6.16 -0.11 -2.39
C ILE A 262 4.72 -0.28 -1.96
N THR A 263 3.86 0.51 -2.54
CA THR A 263 2.41 0.28 -2.61
C THR A 263 1.96 0.42 -4.06
N CYS A 264 0.88 -0.26 -4.43
CA CYS A 264 0.21 0.00 -5.69
C CYS A 264 -0.78 1.16 -5.57
N ASP A 265 -1.34 1.40 -4.38
CA ASP A 265 -2.43 2.36 -4.19
C ASP A 265 -3.59 2.13 -5.16
N ALA A 266 -3.97 0.86 -5.33
CA ALA A 266 -5.03 0.47 -6.24
C ALA A 266 -6.36 1.14 -5.85
N GLY A 267 -6.91 1.91 -6.80
CA GLY A 267 -8.24 2.49 -6.67
C GLY A 267 -9.34 1.47 -6.98
N SER A 268 -10.58 1.83 -6.68
CA SER A 268 -11.75 0.98 -6.98
C SER A 268 -11.84 0.55 -8.44
N LEU A 269 -11.31 1.34 -9.37
CA LEU A 269 -11.31 1.04 -10.81
C LEU A 269 -10.10 0.22 -11.27
N ALA A 270 -9.20 -0.20 -10.38
CA ALA A 270 -8.12 -1.12 -10.73
C ALA A 270 -8.68 -2.42 -11.30
N GLY A 271 -8.12 -2.88 -12.41
CA GLY A 271 -8.58 -4.08 -13.12
C GLY A 271 -9.86 -3.88 -13.95
N MET A 272 -10.46 -2.69 -13.96
CA MET A 272 -11.61 -2.40 -14.83
C MET A 272 -11.19 -2.17 -16.29
N PRO A 273 -12.04 -2.51 -17.27
CA PRO A 273 -11.80 -2.20 -18.67
C PRO A 273 -11.62 -0.69 -18.92
N ALA A 274 -10.94 -0.33 -20.01
CA ALA A 274 -10.87 1.05 -20.46
C ALA A 274 -12.29 1.62 -20.70
N GLY A 275 -12.55 2.83 -20.18
CA GLY A 275 -13.86 3.47 -20.24
C GLY A 275 -14.02 4.57 -19.21
N THR A 276 -15.19 5.23 -19.24
CA THR A 276 -15.57 6.27 -18.30
C THR A 276 -16.46 5.70 -17.20
N TYR A 277 -16.15 6.03 -15.97
CA TYR A 277 -16.84 5.58 -14.75
C TYR A 277 -17.17 6.78 -13.87
N ARG A 278 -18.13 6.62 -12.98
CA ARG A 278 -18.49 7.67 -12.02
C ARG A 278 -18.26 7.18 -10.60
N GLU A 279 -17.41 7.88 -9.86
CA GLU A 279 -17.10 7.59 -8.48
C GLU A 279 -17.04 8.88 -7.67
N TRP A 280 -17.62 8.88 -6.46
CA TRP A 280 -17.68 10.04 -5.55
C TRP A 280 -18.21 11.35 -6.22
N GLY A 281 -19.15 11.19 -7.17
CA GLY A 281 -19.69 12.33 -7.91
C GLY A 281 -18.79 12.85 -9.03
N THR A 282 -17.59 12.29 -9.20
CA THR A 282 -16.60 12.68 -10.22
C THR A 282 -16.58 11.65 -11.35
N GLU A 283 -16.40 12.11 -12.59
CA GLU A 283 -16.12 11.23 -13.72
C GLU A 283 -14.63 10.88 -13.72
N LEU A 284 -14.34 9.59 -13.77
CA LEU A 284 -13.00 9.02 -13.89
C LEU A 284 -12.90 8.27 -15.21
N GLU A 285 -11.72 8.25 -15.79
CA GLU A 285 -11.44 7.53 -17.02
C GLU A 285 -10.32 6.50 -16.78
N VAL A 286 -10.59 5.26 -17.11
CA VAL A 286 -9.59 4.20 -17.22
C VAL A 286 -9.09 4.18 -18.65
N LEU A 287 -7.83 4.53 -18.85
CA LEU A 287 -7.20 4.54 -20.17
C LEU A 287 -6.79 3.12 -20.61
N ALA A 288 -6.56 2.90 -21.89
CA ALA A 288 -6.09 1.61 -22.42
C ALA A 288 -4.77 1.11 -21.80
N SER A 289 -3.98 2.03 -21.23
CA SER A 289 -2.75 1.70 -20.47
C SER A 289 -3.01 1.22 -19.04
N GLY A 290 -4.26 1.20 -18.57
CA GLY A 290 -4.62 0.95 -17.17
C GLY A 290 -4.50 2.19 -16.27
N LYS A 291 -4.01 3.32 -16.78
CA LYS A 291 -3.93 4.58 -16.02
C LYS A 291 -5.33 5.10 -15.72
N ILE A 292 -5.58 5.51 -14.47
CA ILE A 292 -6.85 6.13 -14.04
C ILE A 292 -6.63 7.64 -13.88
N VAL A 293 -7.48 8.43 -14.50
CA VAL A 293 -7.44 9.90 -14.44
C VAL A 293 -8.81 10.48 -14.14
N VAL A 294 -8.84 11.69 -13.58
CA VAL A 294 -10.06 12.50 -13.55
C VAL A 294 -10.37 12.90 -14.98
N ALA A 295 -11.56 12.57 -15.49
CA ALA A 295 -11.95 12.75 -16.89
C ALA A 295 -11.68 14.17 -17.39
N GLY A 296 -11.05 14.30 -18.55
CA GLY A 296 -10.68 15.58 -19.15
C GLY A 296 -9.49 16.30 -18.50
N THR A 297 -8.78 15.66 -17.55
CA THR A 297 -7.61 16.23 -16.89
C THR A 297 -6.41 15.25 -16.91
N PRO A 298 -5.17 15.71 -16.67
CA PRO A 298 -4.03 14.82 -16.49
C PRO A 298 -3.91 14.25 -15.05
N PHE A 299 -4.81 14.61 -14.12
CA PHE A 299 -4.69 14.25 -12.71
C PHE A 299 -5.04 12.78 -12.48
N LEU A 300 -4.15 12.08 -11.78
CA LEU A 300 -4.33 10.69 -11.39
C LEU A 300 -5.38 10.58 -10.26
N ALA A 301 -6.12 9.48 -10.28
CA ALA A 301 -7.11 9.14 -9.26
C ALA A 301 -6.89 7.68 -8.78
N GLY A 302 -5.84 7.46 -8.01
CA GLY A 302 -5.36 6.14 -7.63
C GLY A 302 -4.69 5.38 -8.78
N SER A 303 -4.21 4.17 -8.51
CA SER A 303 -3.61 3.30 -9.52
C SER A 303 -4.62 2.31 -10.09
N GLY A 304 -4.54 2.04 -11.39
CA GLY A 304 -5.26 0.97 -12.07
C GLY A 304 -4.53 -0.37 -12.07
N HIS A 305 -3.37 -0.43 -11.45
CA HIS A 305 -2.48 -1.58 -11.43
C HIS A 305 -2.25 -2.13 -10.03
N PHE A 306 -1.75 -3.37 -9.94
CA PHE A 306 -1.50 -4.05 -8.69
C PHE A 306 0.01 -4.13 -8.37
N THR A 307 0.31 -4.64 -7.19
CA THR A 307 1.65 -4.64 -6.60
C THR A 307 2.66 -5.47 -7.39
N ASP A 308 2.25 -6.52 -8.09
CA ASP A 308 3.11 -7.35 -8.97
C ASP A 308 3.76 -6.52 -10.09
N LEU A 309 2.99 -5.66 -10.75
CA LEU A 309 3.53 -4.72 -11.74
C LEU A 309 4.46 -3.69 -11.07
N CYS A 310 4.08 -3.18 -9.90
CA CYS A 310 4.91 -2.24 -9.15
C CYS A 310 6.26 -2.84 -8.78
N VAL A 311 6.31 -4.11 -8.36
CA VAL A 311 7.55 -4.86 -8.09
C VAL A 311 8.39 -4.99 -9.36
N SER A 312 7.81 -5.42 -10.47
CA SER A 312 8.51 -5.53 -11.75
C SER A 312 9.13 -4.19 -12.18
N ASN A 313 8.37 -3.12 -12.02
CA ASN A 313 8.78 -1.78 -12.40
C ASN A 313 9.90 -1.23 -11.51
N VAL A 314 9.82 -1.37 -10.17
CA VAL A 314 10.88 -0.84 -9.30
C VAL A 314 12.21 -1.56 -9.54
N ILE A 315 12.19 -2.87 -9.77
CA ILE A 315 13.40 -3.64 -10.12
C ILE A 315 14.06 -3.03 -11.35
N ARG A 316 13.28 -2.81 -12.41
CA ARG A 316 13.77 -2.24 -13.66
C ARG A 316 14.18 -0.77 -13.52
N MET A 317 13.36 0.08 -12.88
CA MET A 317 13.57 1.52 -12.77
C MET A 317 14.77 1.89 -11.88
N ALA A 318 14.93 1.18 -10.77
CA ALA A 318 16.00 1.42 -9.81
C ALA A 318 17.23 0.54 -10.02
N GLY A 319 17.13 -0.52 -10.86
CA GLY A 319 18.20 -1.48 -11.11
C GLY A 319 18.45 -2.40 -9.91
N LEU A 320 17.37 -2.88 -9.28
CA LEU A 320 17.41 -3.73 -8.12
C LEU A 320 17.49 -5.21 -8.49
N SER A 321 17.94 -6.05 -7.55
CA SER A 321 17.77 -7.50 -7.68
C SER A 321 16.30 -7.89 -7.51
N PRO A 322 15.85 -9.05 -8.04
CA PRO A 322 14.51 -9.57 -7.77
C PRO A 322 14.22 -9.70 -6.27
N GLY A 323 15.20 -10.16 -5.48
CA GLY A 323 15.10 -10.30 -4.05
C GLY A 323 14.83 -8.96 -3.35
N ASP A 324 15.56 -7.91 -3.72
CA ASP A 324 15.36 -6.57 -3.17
C ASP A 324 13.99 -6.01 -3.53
N GLY A 325 13.59 -6.09 -4.81
CA GLY A 325 12.31 -5.58 -5.27
C GLY A 325 11.11 -6.25 -4.58
N ILE A 326 11.16 -7.57 -4.43
CA ILE A 326 10.12 -8.33 -3.70
C ILE A 326 10.12 -7.95 -2.21
N ALA A 327 11.29 -7.75 -1.58
CA ALA A 327 11.36 -7.35 -0.19
C ALA A 327 10.69 -5.99 0.07
N LEU A 328 10.78 -5.03 -0.87
CA LEU A 328 10.10 -3.73 -0.77
C LEU A 328 8.57 -3.84 -0.74
N ALA A 329 8.01 -4.91 -1.25
CA ALA A 329 6.57 -5.19 -1.30
C ALA A 329 6.16 -6.41 -0.46
N SER A 330 7.02 -6.92 0.42
CA SER A 330 6.70 -8.05 1.30
C SER A 330 7.17 -7.82 2.73
N SER A 331 8.48 -7.91 3.00
CA SER A 331 9.02 -7.76 4.35
C SER A 331 8.99 -6.32 4.86
N ARG A 332 9.37 -5.34 4.02
CA ARG A 332 9.48 -3.93 4.45
C ARG A 332 8.18 -3.30 4.96
N PRO A 333 7.04 -3.41 4.25
CA PRO A 333 5.78 -2.88 4.80
C PRO A 333 5.31 -3.65 6.04
N ARG A 334 5.60 -4.94 6.17
CA ARG A 334 5.31 -5.70 7.39
C ARG A 334 6.15 -5.24 8.58
N GLU A 335 7.46 -5.01 8.38
CA GLU A 335 8.37 -4.46 9.39
C GLU A 335 7.89 -3.08 9.88
N LEU A 336 7.53 -2.17 8.95
CA LEU A 336 6.98 -0.86 9.28
C LEU A 336 5.75 -0.95 10.19
N LEU A 337 4.84 -1.89 9.89
CA LEU A 337 3.58 -2.07 10.61
C LEU A 337 3.69 -2.98 11.85
N GLY A 338 4.89 -3.48 12.16
CA GLY A 338 5.12 -4.40 13.27
C GLY A 338 4.42 -5.75 13.10
N LEU A 339 4.20 -6.18 11.84
CA LEU A 339 3.61 -7.45 11.50
C LEU A 339 4.69 -8.54 11.36
N PRO A 340 4.35 -9.82 11.59
CA PRO A 340 5.27 -10.91 11.32
C PRO A 340 5.73 -10.91 9.86
N VAL A 341 7.05 -10.96 9.65
CA VAL A 341 7.65 -11.07 8.32
C VAL A 341 7.47 -12.49 7.80
N THR A 342 7.02 -12.62 6.56
CA THR A 342 6.92 -13.91 5.86
C THR A 342 8.29 -14.27 5.27
N THR A 343 8.78 -15.48 5.57
CA THR A 343 10.05 -16.04 5.04
C THR A 343 9.83 -17.45 4.54
N ILE A 344 10.71 -17.94 3.66
CA ILE A 344 10.71 -19.34 3.19
C ILE A 344 11.57 -20.17 4.13
N GLU A 345 11.07 -20.43 5.33
CA GLU A 345 11.77 -21.13 6.39
C GLU A 345 10.83 -22.13 7.09
N ALA A 346 11.40 -23.26 7.56
CA ALA A 346 10.63 -24.22 8.35
C ALA A 346 10.03 -23.58 9.62
N GLY A 347 8.79 -23.94 9.92
CA GLY A 347 8.03 -23.40 11.05
C GLY A 347 7.24 -22.10 10.73
N ARG A 348 7.46 -21.49 9.57
CA ARG A 348 6.76 -20.25 9.15
C ARG A 348 5.43 -20.58 8.44
N PRO A 349 4.48 -19.62 8.38
CA PRO A 349 3.31 -19.78 7.52
C PRO A 349 3.71 -20.01 6.07
N ALA A 350 3.01 -20.91 5.38
CA ALA A 350 3.18 -21.16 3.95
C ALA A 350 2.37 -20.11 3.14
N ASP A 351 2.69 -18.84 3.31
CA ASP A 351 2.11 -17.72 2.56
C ASP A 351 3.09 -17.33 1.45
N LEU A 352 3.03 -18.09 0.35
CA LEU A 352 4.01 -18.07 -0.73
C LEU A 352 3.39 -17.68 -2.05
N MET A 353 4.09 -16.85 -2.81
CA MET A 353 3.77 -16.52 -4.21
C MET A 353 4.60 -17.38 -5.15
N LEU A 354 3.92 -18.06 -6.06
CA LEU A 354 4.51 -18.74 -7.22
C LEU A 354 4.41 -17.83 -8.43
N PHE A 355 5.50 -17.69 -9.17
CA PHE A 355 5.55 -16.80 -10.33
C PHE A 355 6.56 -17.25 -11.37
N ASP A 356 6.39 -16.77 -12.59
CA ASP A 356 7.38 -16.86 -13.64
C ASP A 356 8.10 -15.51 -13.75
N TRP A 357 9.40 -15.59 -14.00
CA TRP A 357 10.23 -14.42 -14.27
C TRP A 357 10.57 -14.39 -15.75
N THR A 358 10.10 -13.37 -16.46
CA THR A 358 10.36 -13.26 -17.89
C THR A 358 11.76 -12.70 -18.17
N GLU A 359 12.27 -12.94 -19.38
CA GLU A 359 13.52 -12.32 -19.88
C GLU A 359 13.45 -10.77 -19.87
N ALA A 360 12.24 -10.22 -20.02
CA ALA A 360 12.01 -8.76 -19.95
C ALA A 360 12.00 -8.22 -18.51
N GLY A 361 12.24 -9.06 -17.50
CA GLY A 361 12.24 -8.67 -16.09
C GLY A 361 10.85 -8.38 -15.52
N GLN A 362 9.85 -9.13 -15.99
CA GLN A 362 8.48 -9.04 -15.48
C GLN A 362 8.13 -10.26 -14.64
N LEU A 363 7.45 -10.02 -13.55
CA LEU A 363 6.91 -11.01 -12.65
C LEU A 363 5.49 -11.35 -13.08
N HIS A 364 5.24 -12.63 -13.41
CA HIS A 364 3.90 -13.14 -13.73
C HIS A 364 3.46 -14.11 -12.64
N VAL A 365 2.52 -13.67 -11.83
CA VAL A 365 1.96 -14.48 -10.73
C VAL A 365 1.20 -15.68 -11.28
N ARG A 366 1.43 -16.85 -10.69
CA ARG A 366 0.72 -18.10 -11.00
C ARG A 366 -0.23 -18.48 -9.87
N ALA A 367 0.21 -18.33 -8.63
CA ALA A 367 -0.61 -18.64 -7.46
C ALA A 367 -0.07 -17.97 -6.19
N VAL A 368 -0.93 -17.78 -5.22
CA VAL A 368 -0.59 -17.62 -3.80
C VAL A 368 -1.09 -18.86 -3.07
N VAL A 369 -0.20 -19.53 -2.36
CA VAL A 369 -0.45 -20.82 -1.69
C VAL A 369 -0.23 -20.71 -0.20
#